data_b7c7c21903842d866cee4fbb64e4411c
#
_entry.id   b7c7c21903842d866cee4fbb64e4411c
#
_cell.length_a   1.000
_cell.length_b   1.000
_cell.length_c   1.000
_cell.angle_alpha   90.00
_cell.angle_beta   90.00
_cell.angle_gamma   90.00
#
_symmetry.space_group_name_H-M   'P 1'
#
loop_
_entity.id
_entity.type
_entity.pdbx_description
1 polymer ?
#
loop_
_entity_poly.entity_id
_entity_poly.type
_entity_poly.pdbx_seq_one_letter_code
_entity_poly.pdbx_strand_id
1 'polypeptide(L)'
;MKKEDHDIRHQRLPHEAHAHHPRRPSHDEFVHNVVRLIIASMPARRHGVAEIASSLSLGEQTFRRHIFAATGLTPKDFITSVQMREAARLLVDCFDVRIRDVGRRCGFDDASAFTNAFKKCYGMGPRQFRNLHNDE
;
A
#
# COMPACT_ATOMS: atom_id res chain seq x y z
N MET A 1 17.12 -34.51 -5.66
CA MET A 1 17.25 -34.77 -6.60
C MET A 1 17.05 -34.48 -7.33
N LYS A 2 17.02 -34.37 -6.35
CA LYS A 2 16.98 -34.26 -7.04
C LYS A 2 16.70 -33.62 -7.31
N LYS A 3 16.73 -33.26 -6.22
CA LYS A 3 16.59 -32.93 -6.71
C LYS A 3 16.33 -32.39 -6.84
N GLU A 4 16.19 -32.19 -5.85
CA GLU A 4 16.11 -32.09 -6.25
C GLU A 4 16.01 -31.69 -6.32
N ASP A 5 16.09 -31.34 -5.13
CA ASP A 5 16.12 -31.44 -5.57
C ASP A 5 16.00 -31.18 -5.60
N HIS A 6 15.97 -30.73 -4.63
CA HIS A 6 15.90 -30.92 -5.11
C HIS A 6 15.75 -30.70 -5.20
N ASP A 7 15.71 -30.09 -4.02
CA ASP A 7 15.74 -30.41 -4.56
C ASP A 7 15.38 -30.32 -4.64
N ILE A 8 15.12 -30.11 -3.75
CA ILE A 8 14.95 -30.37 -4.19
C ILE A 8 14.86 -30.32 -4.14
N ARG A 9 14.81 -29.45 -2.91
CA ARG A 9 14.97 -29.82 -3.27
C ARG A 9 14.59 -29.78 -3.48
N HIS A 10 14.30 -29.90 -2.84
CA HIS A 10 14.08 -30.31 -3.54
C HIS A 10 13.58 -30.40 -3.74
N GLN A 11 13.38 -30.05 -2.71
CA GLN A 11 13.14 -30.44 -3.25
C GLN A 11 12.66 -30.70 -3.17
N ARG A 12 12.37 -30.53 -2.26
CA ARG A 12 12.11 -31.03 -2.56
C ARG A 12 11.45 -31.10 -2.43
N LEU A 13 11.16 -31.06 -1.60
CA LEU A 13 10.77 -31.36 -1.81
C LEU A 13 10.13 -31.51 -1.65
N PRO A 14 9.97 -31.89 -1.06
CA PRO A 14 9.64 -32.04 -1.17
C PRO A 14 9.04 -32.08 -1.09
N HIS A 15 8.80 -31.78 -0.38
CA HIS A 15 8.52 -31.95 -0.72
C HIS A 15 8.14 -31.96 -0.58
N GLU A 16 8.16 -31.94 0.00
CA GLU A 16 8.03 -31.92 0.02
C GLU A 16 7.51 -31.87 0.30
N ALA A 17 7.26 -32.39 0.86
CA ALA A 17 6.93 -32.39 1.00
C ALA A 17 6.29 -32.17 1.13
N HIS A 18 6.16 -32.37 1.35
CA HIS A 18 5.74 -31.94 1.64
C HIS A 18 4.72 -31.50 2.47
N ALA A 19 4.73 -31.52 3.38
CA ALA A 19 4.04 -30.80 4.42
C ALA A 19 4.04 -29.34 4.05
N HIS A 20 2.90 -28.76 3.91
CA HIS A 20 2.81 -27.37 3.56
C HIS A 20 2.86 -26.55 4.83
N HIS A 21 4.04 -26.04 5.13
CA HIS A 21 4.10 -24.95 6.08
C HIS A 21 3.72 -23.69 5.35
N PRO A 22 2.78 -22.89 5.92
CA PRO A 22 2.48 -21.61 5.31
C PRO A 22 3.79 -20.84 5.17
N ARG A 23 4.16 -20.56 3.96
CA ARG A 23 5.38 -19.83 3.68
C ARG A 23 5.24 -18.41 4.21
N ARG A 24 6.27 -17.95 4.89
CA ARG A 24 6.31 -16.56 5.31
C ARG A 24 6.35 -15.68 4.06
N PRO A 25 5.43 -14.70 3.91
CA PRO A 25 5.46 -13.84 2.73
C PRO A 25 6.78 -13.06 2.67
N SER A 26 7.27 -12.85 1.47
CA SER A 26 8.41 -11.98 1.25
C SER A 26 8.02 -10.54 1.60
N HIS A 27 9.02 -9.66 1.76
CA HIS A 27 8.75 -8.25 1.98
C HIS A 27 7.86 -7.68 0.87
N ASP A 28 8.10 -8.06 -0.38
CA ASP A 28 7.31 -7.58 -1.51
C ASP A 28 5.87 -8.03 -1.42
N GLU A 29 5.64 -9.29 -1.07
CA GLU A 29 4.29 -9.82 -0.89
C GLU A 29 3.58 -9.12 0.26
N PHE A 30 4.29 -8.91 1.37
CA PHE A 30 3.74 -8.24 2.53
C PHE A 30 3.33 -6.80 2.17
N VAL A 31 4.24 -6.06 1.54
CA VAL A 31 3.96 -4.67 1.14
C VAL A 31 2.77 -4.63 0.18
N HIS A 32 2.75 -5.53 -0.80
CA HIS A 32 1.66 -5.57 -1.77
C HIS A 32 0.31 -5.81 -1.08
N ASN A 33 0.28 -6.75 -0.13
CA ASN A 33 -0.95 -7.04 0.61
C ASN A 33 -1.40 -5.84 1.44
N VAL A 34 -0.45 -5.14 2.07
CA VAL A 34 -0.76 -3.96 2.87
C VAL A 34 -1.30 -2.84 1.98
N VAL A 35 -0.68 -2.61 0.82
CA VAL A 35 -1.14 -1.59 -0.13
C VAL A 35 -2.58 -1.86 -0.56
N ARG A 36 -2.89 -3.10 -0.94
CA ARG A 36 -4.24 -3.45 -1.36
C ARG A 36 -5.26 -3.23 -0.24
N LEU A 37 -4.87 -3.59 0.97
CA LEU A 37 -5.74 -3.41 2.14
C LEU A 37 -5.99 -1.93 2.43
N ILE A 38 -4.96 -1.11 2.34
CA ILE A 38 -5.10 0.33 2.54
C ILE A 38 -6.07 0.92 1.52
N ILE A 39 -5.87 0.60 0.24
CA ILE A 39 -6.72 1.12 -0.83
C ILE A 39 -8.18 0.71 -0.61
N ALA A 40 -8.40 -0.55 -0.27
CA ALA A 40 -9.75 -1.05 -0.02
C ALA A 40 -10.41 -0.41 1.21
N SER A 41 -9.60 0.02 2.17
CA SER A 41 -10.09 0.56 3.45
C SER A 41 -10.34 2.06 3.42
N MET A 42 -9.75 2.78 2.47
CA MET A 42 -9.84 4.23 2.42
C MET A 42 -11.26 4.77 2.33
N PRO A 43 -12.14 4.24 1.46
CA PRO A 43 -13.50 4.78 1.36
C PRO A 43 -14.29 4.71 2.66
N ALA A 44 -14.04 3.69 3.48
CA ALA A 44 -14.72 3.52 4.76
C ALA A 44 -13.98 4.20 5.91
N ARG A 45 -12.88 4.89 5.62
CA ARG A 45 -12.03 5.55 6.64
C ARG A 45 -11.47 4.56 7.65
N ARG A 46 -11.15 3.33 7.21
CA ARG A 46 -10.61 2.28 8.07
C ARG A 46 -9.15 1.98 7.76
N HIS A 47 -8.44 2.98 7.27
CA HIS A 47 -7.04 2.84 6.87
C HIS A 47 -6.06 3.33 7.93
N GLY A 48 -6.51 3.47 9.18
CA GLY A 48 -5.62 3.84 10.29
C GLY A 48 -4.67 2.71 10.63
N VAL A 49 -3.58 3.05 11.33
CA VAL A 49 -2.53 2.08 11.66
C VAL A 49 -3.11 0.89 12.42
N ALA A 50 -3.92 1.16 13.46
CA ALA A 50 -4.50 0.09 14.27
C ALA A 50 -5.43 -0.80 13.47
N GLU A 51 -6.21 -0.19 12.58
CA GLU A 51 -7.19 -0.92 11.78
C GLU A 51 -6.50 -1.81 10.74
N ILE A 52 -5.48 -1.29 10.09
CA ILE A 52 -4.72 -2.08 9.11
C ILE A 52 -3.99 -3.23 9.80
N ALA A 53 -3.34 -2.96 10.93
CA ALA A 53 -2.64 -4.00 11.69
C ALA A 53 -3.61 -5.10 12.12
N SER A 54 -4.78 -4.71 12.63
CA SER A 54 -5.81 -5.65 13.06
C SER A 54 -6.29 -6.52 11.89
N SER A 55 -6.48 -5.93 10.73
CA SER A 55 -6.91 -6.67 9.54
C SER A 55 -5.88 -7.69 9.09
N LEU A 56 -4.61 -7.48 9.45
CA LEU A 56 -3.54 -8.42 9.15
C LEU A 56 -3.31 -9.40 10.31
N SER A 57 -4.14 -9.32 11.35
CA SER A 57 -3.99 -10.12 12.55
C SER A 57 -2.63 -9.88 13.24
N LEU A 58 -2.16 -8.65 13.19
CA LEU A 58 -0.90 -8.24 13.80
C LEU A 58 -1.14 -7.20 14.89
N GLY A 59 -0.33 -7.25 15.94
CA GLY A 59 -0.25 -6.14 16.88
C GLY A 59 0.43 -4.96 16.20
N GLU A 60 0.18 -3.76 16.71
CA GLU A 60 0.74 -2.55 16.09
C GLU A 60 2.26 -2.53 16.11
N GLN A 61 2.87 -3.03 17.18
CA GLN A 61 4.33 -3.09 17.28
C GLN A 61 4.93 -4.01 16.23
N THR A 62 4.32 -5.17 16.04
CA THR A 62 4.77 -6.14 15.04
C THR A 62 4.59 -5.55 13.64
N PHE A 63 3.45 -4.92 13.40
CA PHE A 63 3.17 -4.26 12.12
C PHE A 63 4.22 -3.17 11.84
N ARG A 64 4.53 -2.36 12.86
CA ARG A 64 5.53 -1.30 12.72
C ARG A 64 6.89 -1.88 12.31
N ARG A 65 7.32 -2.95 12.98
CA ARG A 65 8.61 -3.58 12.65
C ARG A 65 8.63 -4.10 11.23
N HIS A 66 7.55 -4.75 10.79
CA HIS A 66 7.48 -5.30 9.44
C HIS A 66 7.49 -4.22 8.38
N ILE A 67 6.72 -3.14 8.60
CA ILE A 67 6.68 -2.02 7.64
C ILE A 67 8.05 -1.35 7.57
N PHE A 68 8.67 -1.10 8.72
CA PHE A 68 9.98 -0.44 8.72
C PHE A 68 11.04 -1.31 8.05
N ALA A 69 11.03 -2.62 8.33
CA ALA A 69 11.99 -3.53 7.70
C ALA A 69 11.82 -3.58 6.18
N ALA A 70 10.58 -3.49 5.69
CA ALA A 70 10.28 -3.60 4.27
C ALA A 70 10.43 -2.28 3.52
N THR A 71 10.19 -1.14 4.16
CA THR A 71 10.07 0.16 3.47
C THR A 71 10.95 1.27 4.03
N GLY A 72 11.43 1.11 5.26
CA GLY A 72 12.15 2.20 5.93
C GLY A 72 11.24 3.30 6.48
N LEU A 73 9.92 3.12 6.40
CA LEU A 73 8.96 4.14 6.82
C LEU A 73 8.21 3.69 8.06
N THR A 74 7.68 4.68 8.80
CA THR A 74 6.70 4.37 9.85
C THR A 74 5.40 3.93 9.18
N PRO A 75 4.53 3.20 9.89
CA PRO A 75 3.24 2.82 9.32
C PRO A 75 2.41 4.01 8.85
N LYS A 76 2.38 5.09 9.63
CA LYS A 76 1.63 6.28 9.26
C LYS A 76 2.14 6.89 7.96
N ASP A 77 3.46 7.04 7.84
CA ASP A 77 4.05 7.60 6.63
C ASP A 77 3.85 6.69 5.43
N PHE A 78 3.91 5.38 5.66
CA PHE A 78 3.66 4.42 4.60
C PHE A 78 2.21 4.52 4.10
N ILE A 79 1.25 4.57 5.02
CA ILE A 79 -0.16 4.70 4.66
C ILE A 79 -0.39 5.99 3.86
N THR A 80 0.18 7.10 4.33
CA THR A 80 0.06 8.38 3.62
C THR A 80 0.63 8.28 2.21
N SER A 81 1.78 7.60 2.04
CA SER A 81 2.38 7.45 0.72
C SER A 81 1.48 6.66 -0.22
N VAL A 82 0.77 5.65 0.30
CA VAL A 82 -0.18 4.87 -0.51
C VAL A 82 -1.37 5.75 -0.91
N GLN A 83 -1.91 6.54 0.03
CA GLN A 83 -3.00 7.45 -0.26
C GLN A 83 -2.62 8.43 -1.38
N MET A 84 -1.41 8.98 -1.31
CA MET A 84 -0.97 9.97 -2.28
C MET A 84 -0.70 9.34 -3.64
N ARG A 85 -0.18 8.12 -3.67
CA ARG A 85 0.04 7.43 -4.94
C ARG A 85 -1.27 7.11 -5.63
N GLU A 86 -2.26 6.67 -4.86
CA GLU A 86 -3.59 6.42 -5.42
C GLU A 86 -4.24 7.72 -5.91
N ALA A 87 -4.07 8.81 -5.16
CA ALA A 87 -4.57 10.11 -5.58
C ALA A 87 -3.96 10.55 -6.91
N ALA A 88 -2.65 10.37 -7.05
CA ALA A 88 -1.97 10.74 -8.30
C ALA A 88 -2.53 9.93 -9.47
N ARG A 89 -2.77 8.64 -9.26
CA ARG A 89 -3.35 7.78 -10.29
C ARG A 89 -4.74 8.25 -10.69
N LEU A 90 -5.59 8.57 -9.71
CA LEU A 90 -6.94 9.02 -9.97
C LEU A 90 -6.97 10.38 -10.67
N LEU A 91 -6.05 11.27 -10.31
CA LEU A 91 -5.99 12.59 -10.95
C LEU A 91 -5.73 12.48 -12.45
N VAL A 92 -4.92 11.52 -12.86
CA VAL A 92 -4.57 11.31 -14.26
C VAL A 92 -5.60 10.43 -14.97
N ASP A 93 -5.94 9.30 -14.38
CA ASP A 93 -6.82 8.32 -15.03
C ASP A 93 -8.29 8.73 -15.02
N CYS A 94 -8.71 9.50 -14.03
CA CYS A 94 -10.09 9.93 -13.86
C CYS A 94 -10.15 11.45 -13.87
N PHE A 95 -9.75 12.04 -15.00
CA PHE A 95 -9.59 13.49 -15.09
C PHE A 95 -10.91 14.25 -14.94
N ASP A 96 -12.04 13.59 -15.11
CA ASP A 96 -13.37 14.19 -14.96
C ASP A 96 -13.85 14.21 -13.51
N VAL A 97 -13.16 13.53 -12.60
CA VAL A 97 -13.51 13.52 -11.19
C VAL A 97 -12.94 14.77 -10.53
N ARG A 98 -13.76 15.44 -9.72
CA ARG A 98 -13.34 16.66 -9.04
C ARG A 98 -12.18 16.38 -8.09
N ILE A 99 -11.30 17.36 -7.96
CA ILE A 99 -10.14 17.25 -7.07
C ILE A 99 -10.56 16.83 -5.66
N ARG A 100 -11.59 17.48 -5.10
CA ARG A 100 -12.03 17.15 -3.74
C ARG A 100 -12.60 15.74 -3.65
N ASP A 101 -13.19 15.24 -4.72
CA ASP A 101 -13.73 13.87 -4.73
C ASP A 101 -12.60 12.84 -4.81
N VAL A 102 -11.51 13.18 -5.50
CA VAL A 102 -10.31 12.37 -5.46
C VAL A 102 -9.80 12.26 -4.03
N GLY A 103 -9.72 13.40 -3.34
CA GLY A 103 -9.30 13.42 -1.93
C GLY A 103 -10.18 12.55 -1.06
N ARG A 104 -11.49 12.61 -1.27
CA ARG A 104 -12.44 11.79 -0.49
C ARG A 104 -12.23 10.31 -0.73
N ARG A 105 -12.05 9.93 -1.99
CA ARG A 105 -11.80 8.52 -2.32
C ARG A 105 -10.52 8.00 -1.68
N CYS A 106 -9.57 8.90 -1.44
CA CYS A 106 -8.30 8.55 -0.82
C CYS A 106 -8.31 8.71 0.70
N GLY A 107 -9.49 8.92 1.29
CA GLY A 107 -9.63 8.92 2.74
C GLY A 107 -9.54 10.28 3.41
N PHE A 108 -9.60 11.38 2.64
CA PHE A 108 -9.54 12.73 3.19
C PHE A 108 -10.94 13.34 3.21
N ASP A 109 -11.37 13.83 4.37
CA ASP A 109 -12.64 14.50 4.51
C ASP A 109 -12.54 16.00 4.21
N ASP A 110 -11.34 16.55 4.33
CA ASP A 110 -11.07 17.97 4.19
C ASP A 110 -10.22 18.21 2.95
N ALA A 111 -10.74 19.03 2.04
CA ALA A 111 -10.04 19.33 0.79
C ALA A 111 -8.70 20.02 1.05
N SER A 112 -8.62 20.87 2.07
CA SER A 112 -7.36 21.54 2.41
C SER A 112 -6.32 20.55 2.91
N ALA A 113 -6.73 19.61 3.75
CA ALA A 113 -5.83 18.59 4.25
C ALA A 113 -5.29 17.73 3.11
N PHE A 114 -6.16 17.38 2.16
CA PHE A 114 -5.75 16.62 0.98
C PHE A 114 -4.74 17.41 0.15
N THR A 115 -5.07 18.67 -0.17
CA THR A 115 -4.20 19.51 -0.99
C THR A 115 -2.84 19.68 -0.35
N ASN A 116 -2.80 19.92 0.97
CA ASN A 116 -1.54 20.10 1.67
C ASN A 116 -0.70 18.82 1.68
N ALA A 117 -1.34 17.68 1.91
CA ALA A 117 -0.63 16.39 1.90
C ALA A 117 -0.09 16.08 0.51
N PHE A 118 -0.90 16.33 -0.52
CA PHE A 118 -0.47 16.09 -1.89
C PHE A 118 0.71 16.97 -2.28
N LYS A 119 0.60 18.26 -1.95
CA LYS A 119 1.67 19.22 -2.26
C LYS A 119 2.97 18.85 -1.55
N LYS A 120 2.87 18.40 -0.30
CA LYS A 120 4.03 17.97 0.45
C LYS A 120 4.71 16.75 -0.21
N CYS A 121 3.92 15.86 -0.77
CA CYS A 121 4.42 14.62 -1.36
C CYS A 121 5.00 14.84 -2.76
N TYR A 122 4.32 15.64 -3.59
CA TYR A 122 4.67 15.80 -5.00
C TYR A 122 5.26 17.16 -5.37
N GLY A 123 5.34 18.09 -4.43
CA GLY A 123 5.90 19.42 -4.69
C GLY A 123 4.98 20.36 -5.44
N MET A 124 3.78 19.93 -5.76
CA MET A 124 2.79 20.76 -6.45
C MET A 124 1.39 20.32 -6.03
N GLY A 125 0.40 21.21 -6.19
CA GLY A 125 -0.98 20.88 -5.83
C GLY A 125 -1.61 19.89 -6.81
N PRO A 126 -2.75 19.29 -6.41
CA PRO A 126 -3.41 18.29 -7.25
C PRO A 126 -3.88 18.85 -8.61
N ARG A 127 -4.39 20.07 -8.64
CA ARG A 127 -4.84 20.68 -9.90
C ARG A 127 -3.69 20.87 -10.86
N GLN A 128 -2.57 21.39 -10.37
CA GLN A 128 -1.39 21.60 -11.19
C GLN A 128 -0.85 20.26 -11.70
N PHE A 129 -0.83 19.27 -10.83
CA PHE A 129 -0.39 17.92 -11.18
C PHE A 129 -1.26 17.35 -12.31
N ARG A 130 -2.58 17.46 -12.17
CA ARG A 130 -3.53 16.98 -13.19
C ARG A 130 -3.32 17.69 -14.53
N ASN A 131 -3.20 19.02 -14.48
CA ASN A 131 -3.04 19.80 -15.72
C ASN A 131 -1.74 19.42 -16.42
N LEU A 132 -0.69 19.22 -15.67
CA LEU A 132 0.62 18.85 -16.23
C LEU A 132 0.56 17.53 -16.99
N HIS A 133 -0.23 16.58 -16.49
CA HIS A 133 -0.32 15.25 -17.08
C HIS A 133 -1.41 15.10 -18.12
N ASN A 134 -2.36 16.03 -18.17
CA ASN A 134 -3.45 15.98 -19.15
C ASN A 134 -3.12 16.70 -20.43
N ASP A 135 -2.01 17.43 -20.49
CA ASP A 135 -1.61 18.16 -21.68
C ASP A 135 -0.92 17.30 -22.71
N GLU A 136 -0.90 16.00 -22.48
CA GLU A 136 -0.33 15.06 -23.45
C GLU A 136 -1.42 14.39 -24.30
#